data_75bbfe983ce8608045a6abb974466e48
#
_entry.id   75bbfe983ce8608045a6abb974466e48
#
_cell.length_a   1.000
_cell.length_b   1.000
_cell.length_c   1.000
_cell.angle_alpha   90.00
_cell.angle_beta   90.00
_cell.angle_gamma   90.00
#
_symmetry.space_group_name_H-M   'P 1'
#
loop_
_entity.id
_entity.type
_entity.pdbx_description
1 polymer ?
#
loop_
_entity_poly.entity_id
_entity_poly.type
_entity_poly.pdbx_seq_one_letter_code
_entity_poly.pdbx_strand_id
1 'polypeptide(L)'
;FRVMKPGACFYVWGTTKHDTFLRYKLDILNNIPDAHYQNWIIWAYDWGGRTKKKFPRKHEDLLMYSKGKSFPFNADDIRIPYKMKKNVRSGADNNPLGKIPTDVWTKNNHTTSKEYAGWHPTQKPISLMERIIKAHTNPGDVVLDCFAGSGSTMIAAVNTGRTFKGCELDESYVSQSIQRMSELADSKSASEQQKKDQ
;
A
#
# COMPACT_ATOMS: atom_id res chain seq x y z
N PHE A 1 9.31 -15.32 1.04
CA PHE A 1 9.83 -15.39 -0.33
C PHE A 1 9.62 -16.78 -0.97
N ARG A 2 9.79 -17.88 -0.18
CA ARG A 2 9.66 -19.27 -0.68
C ARG A 2 8.34 -19.56 -1.37
N VAL A 3 7.23 -19.06 -0.85
CA VAL A 3 5.87 -19.32 -1.35
C VAL A 3 5.45 -18.42 -2.53
N MET A 4 6.27 -17.43 -2.88
CA MET A 4 5.99 -16.52 -3.98
C MET A 4 6.21 -17.19 -5.34
N LYS A 5 5.33 -16.92 -6.29
CA LYS A 5 5.52 -17.28 -7.69
C LYS A 5 6.65 -16.46 -8.33
N PRO A 6 7.34 -16.95 -9.37
CA PRO A 6 8.16 -16.11 -10.23
C PRO A 6 7.38 -14.90 -10.73
N GLY A 7 8.00 -13.73 -10.76
CA GLY A 7 7.36 -12.47 -11.13
C GLY A 7 6.50 -11.82 -10.05
N ALA A 8 6.29 -12.46 -8.91
CA ALA A 8 5.55 -11.80 -7.82
C ALA A 8 6.41 -10.71 -7.16
N CYS A 9 5.76 -9.63 -6.73
CA CYS A 9 6.39 -8.56 -5.96
C CYS A 9 6.09 -8.71 -4.47
N PHE A 10 7.03 -8.30 -3.62
CA PHE A 10 6.79 -8.16 -2.20
C PHE A 10 7.27 -6.81 -1.69
N TYR A 11 6.61 -6.37 -0.63
CA TYR A 11 6.79 -5.07 -0.03
C TYR A 11 7.09 -5.19 1.46
N VAL A 12 8.06 -4.43 1.94
CA VAL A 12 8.44 -4.42 3.35
C VAL A 12 8.36 -3.01 3.88
N TRP A 13 7.44 -2.80 4.82
CA TRP A 13 7.30 -1.52 5.50
C TRP A 13 8.45 -1.30 6.49
N GLY A 14 9.03 -0.10 6.43
CA GLY A 14 10.07 0.34 7.33
C GLY A 14 9.51 0.86 8.64
N THR A 15 10.29 0.63 9.70
CA THR A 15 10.00 1.18 11.01
C THR A 15 10.60 2.59 11.15
N THR A 16 10.27 3.25 12.26
CA THR A 16 10.88 4.52 12.64
C THR A 16 12.37 4.43 13.01
N LYS A 17 12.96 3.24 13.06
CA LYS A 17 14.38 3.00 13.32
C LYS A 17 15.11 2.73 12.00
N HIS A 18 15.53 3.78 11.32
CA HIS A 18 16.14 3.69 9.99
C HIS A 18 17.38 2.82 9.91
N ASP A 19 18.27 2.90 10.90
CA ASP A 19 19.47 2.08 10.92
C ASP A 19 19.15 0.58 11.01
N THR A 20 18.18 0.20 11.83
CA THR A 20 17.69 -1.19 11.91
C THR A 20 17.08 -1.64 10.59
N PHE A 21 16.26 -0.78 9.97
CA PHE A 21 15.62 -1.10 8.69
C PHE A 21 16.65 -1.19 7.55
N LEU A 22 17.63 -0.29 7.52
CA LEU A 22 18.72 -0.34 6.55
C LEU A 22 19.56 -1.62 6.71
N ARG A 23 19.92 -2.00 7.94
CA ARG A 23 20.61 -3.27 8.21
C ARG A 23 19.78 -4.46 7.74
N TYR A 24 18.49 -4.50 8.06
CA TYR A 24 17.61 -5.56 7.59
C TYR A 24 17.60 -5.66 6.05
N LYS A 25 17.56 -4.51 5.35
CA LYS A 25 17.70 -4.49 3.88
C LYS A 25 19.03 -5.07 3.42
N LEU A 26 20.13 -4.63 3.99
CA LEU A 26 21.47 -5.03 3.55
C LEU A 26 21.79 -6.48 3.92
N ASP A 27 21.50 -6.88 5.15
CA ASP A 27 21.94 -8.17 5.70
C ASP A 27 20.98 -9.31 5.35
N ILE A 28 19.71 -9.02 5.12
CA ILE A 28 18.68 -10.03 4.87
C ILE A 28 18.08 -9.91 3.48
N LEU A 29 17.40 -8.80 3.17
CA LEU A 29 16.63 -8.70 1.93
C LEU A 29 17.50 -8.79 0.67
N ASN A 30 18.66 -8.14 0.65
CA ASN A 30 19.58 -8.19 -0.48
C ASN A 30 20.23 -9.57 -0.66
N ASN A 31 20.23 -10.40 0.37
CA ASN A 31 20.82 -11.74 0.35
C ASN A 31 19.80 -12.87 0.09
N ILE A 32 18.52 -12.53 -0.11
CA ILE A 32 17.53 -13.53 -0.54
C ILE A 32 17.81 -13.91 -2.00
N PRO A 33 18.08 -15.19 -2.31
CA PRO A 33 18.29 -15.63 -3.68
C PRO A 33 17.11 -15.26 -4.60
N ASP A 34 17.40 -14.72 -5.78
CA ASP A 34 16.44 -14.30 -6.79
C ASP A 34 15.50 -13.15 -6.36
N ALA A 35 15.81 -12.46 -5.26
CA ALA A 35 15.15 -11.22 -4.89
C ALA A 35 15.86 -10.04 -5.55
N HIS A 36 15.09 -9.31 -6.36
CA HIS A 36 15.59 -8.13 -7.07
C HIS A 36 14.98 -6.86 -6.47
N TYR A 37 15.84 -6.00 -5.92
CA TYR A 37 15.43 -4.69 -5.44
C TYR A 37 14.90 -3.83 -6.59
N GLN A 38 13.75 -3.18 -6.39
CA GLN A 38 13.08 -2.37 -7.39
C GLN A 38 12.98 -0.90 -6.98
N ASN A 39 12.35 -0.62 -5.83
CA ASN A 39 12.13 0.75 -5.37
C ASN A 39 12.27 0.88 -3.85
N TRP A 40 12.68 2.08 -3.44
CA TRP A 40 12.49 2.60 -2.09
C TRP A 40 11.45 3.69 -2.16
N ILE A 41 10.29 3.43 -1.56
CA ILE A 41 9.14 4.31 -1.60
C ILE A 41 9.02 5.00 -0.25
N ILE A 42 8.72 6.28 -0.26
CA ILE A 42 8.49 7.10 0.93
C ILE A 42 7.00 7.42 1.03
N TRP A 43 6.36 6.97 2.11
CA TRP A 43 5.03 7.45 2.46
C TRP A 43 5.16 8.63 3.42
N ALA A 44 5.00 9.84 2.87
CA ALA A 44 5.08 11.09 3.61
C ALA A 44 3.71 11.50 4.16
N TYR A 45 3.71 12.01 5.39
CA TYR A 45 2.53 12.51 6.10
C TYR A 45 2.90 13.72 6.99
N ASP A 46 1.92 14.49 7.42
CA ASP A 46 2.11 15.74 8.17
C ASP A 46 1.83 15.64 9.67
N TRP A 47 1.27 14.53 10.16
CA TRP A 47 1.04 14.30 11.60
C TRP A 47 2.25 13.66 12.30
N GLY A 48 2.16 13.49 13.62
CA GLY A 48 3.15 12.82 14.46
C GLY A 48 3.89 13.75 15.41
N GLY A 49 4.81 13.15 16.17
CA GLY A 49 5.48 13.81 17.29
C GLY A 49 6.29 15.06 16.92
N ARG A 50 6.46 15.92 17.92
CA ARG A 50 7.37 17.08 17.85
C ARG A 50 8.69 16.70 18.54
N THR A 51 9.79 17.28 18.07
CA THR A 51 11.12 17.10 18.68
C THR A 51 11.76 18.45 18.95
N LYS A 52 12.59 18.51 20.00
CA LYS A 52 13.29 19.76 20.37
C LYS A 52 14.72 19.86 19.79
N LYS A 53 15.36 18.70 19.47
CA LYS A 53 16.79 18.66 19.12
C LYS A 53 17.09 18.01 17.76
N LYS A 54 16.07 17.60 17.00
CA LYS A 54 16.22 16.99 15.68
C LYS A 54 14.97 17.24 14.82
N PHE A 55 15.07 17.00 13.53
CA PHE A 55 13.90 17.07 12.65
C PHE A 55 12.90 15.98 13.01
N PRO A 56 11.60 16.32 13.19
CA PRO A 56 10.56 15.31 13.41
C PRO A 56 10.37 14.48 12.17
N ARG A 57 10.30 13.15 12.35
CA ARG A 57 10.04 12.24 11.22
C ARG A 57 8.59 12.37 10.78
N LYS A 58 8.40 12.47 9.47
CA LYS A 58 7.10 12.64 8.81
C LYS A 58 6.94 11.68 7.63
N HIS A 59 7.49 10.47 7.75
CA HIS A 59 7.37 9.45 6.73
C HIS A 59 7.60 8.05 7.29
N GLU A 60 7.11 7.07 6.56
CA GLU A 60 7.51 5.67 6.65
C GLU A 60 8.13 5.23 5.33
N ASP A 61 9.02 4.23 5.43
CA ASP A 61 9.72 3.65 4.31
C ASP A 61 9.01 2.38 3.82
N LEU A 62 9.06 2.14 2.53
CA LEU A 62 8.53 0.93 1.92
C LEU A 62 9.51 0.44 0.86
N LEU A 63 10.07 -0.74 1.06
CA LEU A 63 10.94 -1.38 0.09
C LEU A 63 10.14 -2.30 -0.82
N MET A 64 10.40 -2.22 -2.13
CA MET A 64 9.81 -3.09 -3.13
C MET A 64 10.88 -4.00 -3.72
N TYR A 65 10.58 -5.30 -3.75
CA TYR A 65 11.36 -6.34 -4.40
C TYR A 65 10.48 -7.18 -5.31
N SER A 66 11.07 -7.75 -6.35
CA SER A 66 10.44 -8.78 -7.19
C SER A 66 11.15 -10.12 -7.05
N LYS A 67 10.43 -11.22 -7.25
CA LYS A 67 11.01 -12.55 -7.44
C LYS A 67 11.30 -12.76 -8.92
N GLY A 68 12.57 -12.69 -9.29
CA GLY A 68 13.01 -12.64 -10.67
C GLY A 68 13.01 -11.23 -11.26
N LYS A 69 13.61 -11.10 -12.45
CA LYS A 69 13.81 -9.82 -13.12
C LYS A 69 12.55 -9.26 -13.81
N SER A 70 11.63 -10.15 -14.21
CA SER A 70 10.39 -9.78 -14.87
C SER A 70 9.22 -9.86 -13.88
N PHE A 71 8.40 -8.82 -13.85
CA PHE A 71 7.22 -8.71 -12.99
C PHE A 71 6.15 -7.82 -13.64
N PRO A 72 4.86 -8.00 -13.35
CA PRO A 72 3.79 -7.15 -13.87
C PRO A 72 3.88 -5.74 -13.29
N PHE A 73 3.60 -4.74 -14.12
CA PHE A 73 3.42 -3.35 -13.70
C PHE A 73 2.27 -2.71 -14.48
N ASN A 74 1.09 -2.73 -13.88
CA ASN A 74 -0.16 -2.22 -14.45
C ASN A 74 -0.23 -0.70 -14.27
N ALA A 75 0.56 0.04 -15.05
CA ALA A 75 0.74 1.48 -14.91
C ALA A 75 -0.59 2.26 -14.99
N ASP A 76 -1.50 1.86 -15.87
CA ASP A 76 -2.74 2.57 -16.14
C ASP A 76 -3.74 2.44 -14.97
N ASP A 77 -3.68 1.35 -14.21
CA ASP A 77 -4.55 1.11 -13.05
C ASP A 77 -4.21 2.00 -11.83
N ILE A 78 -3.03 2.64 -11.87
CA ILE A 78 -2.52 3.43 -10.72
C ILE A 78 -2.21 4.89 -11.08
N ARG A 79 -2.52 5.34 -12.31
CA ARG A 79 -2.26 6.71 -12.71
C ARG A 79 -2.98 7.72 -11.82
N ILE A 80 -2.34 8.87 -11.64
CA ILE A 80 -2.89 10.02 -10.92
C ILE A 80 -2.98 11.23 -11.87
N PRO A 81 -3.93 12.13 -11.66
CA PRO A 81 -4.08 13.31 -12.50
C PRO A 81 -2.80 14.16 -12.56
N TYR A 82 -2.52 14.75 -13.70
CA TYR A 82 -1.52 15.82 -13.79
C TYR A 82 -2.05 17.08 -13.11
N LYS A 83 -1.15 17.82 -12.48
CA LYS A 83 -1.47 19.16 -11.97
C LYS A 83 -1.67 20.18 -13.09
N MET A 84 -1.02 19.97 -14.23
CA MET A 84 -1.06 20.86 -15.43
C MET A 84 -1.50 20.07 -16.65
N LYS A 85 -2.28 20.70 -17.54
CA LYS A 85 -2.81 20.07 -18.76
C LYS A 85 -1.73 19.72 -19.79
N LYS A 86 -0.69 20.52 -19.91
CA LYS A 86 0.40 20.32 -20.86
C LYS A 86 1.73 20.08 -20.18
N ASN A 87 2.60 19.35 -20.84
CA ASN A 87 3.99 19.18 -20.40
C ASN A 87 4.74 20.50 -20.60
N VAL A 88 5.25 21.08 -19.53
CA VAL A 88 5.91 22.39 -19.52
C VAL A 88 7.17 22.40 -20.38
N ARG A 89 7.89 21.28 -20.50
CA ARG A 89 9.14 21.19 -21.26
C ARG A 89 8.94 21.00 -22.76
N SER A 90 8.00 20.14 -23.15
CA SER A 90 7.80 19.76 -24.55
C SER A 90 6.63 20.47 -25.19
N GLY A 91 5.76 21.14 -24.43
CA GLY A 91 4.49 21.69 -24.92
C GLY A 91 3.47 20.64 -25.38
N ALA A 92 3.84 19.36 -25.37
CA ALA A 92 2.98 18.26 -25.78
C ALA A 92 1.87 18.00 -24.76
N ASP A 93 0.78 17.41 -25.23
CA ASP A 93 -0.32 17.00 -24.36
C ASP A 93 0.15 15.86 -23.45
N ASN A 94 -0.33 15.92 -22.21
CA ASN A 94 -0.10 14.86 -21.24
C ASN A 94 -0.97 13.64 -21.57
N ASN A 95 -0.56 12.45 -21.08
CA ASN A 95 -1.37 11.26 -21.18
C ASN A 95 -2.75 11.50 -20.54
N PRO A 96 -3.87 11.29 -21.26
CA PRO A 96 -5.21 11.55 -20.73
C PRO A 96 -5.56 10.74 -19.49
N LEU A 97 -4.95 9.55 -19.33
CA LEU A 97 -5.13 8.72 -18.14
C LEU A 97 -4.34 9.24 -16.92
N GLY A 98 -3.48 10.24 -17.10
CA GLY A 98 -2.65 10.77 -16.03
C GLY A 98 -1.23 10.23 -16.04
N LYS A 99 -0.47 10.55 -14.99
CA LYS A 99 0.92 10.14 -14.80
C LYS A 99 1.04 8.98 -13.83
N ILE A 100 2.08 8.16 -13.97
CA ILE A 100 2.48 7.18 -12.97
C ILE A 100 2.86 7.93 -11.68
N PRO A 101 2.40 7.48 -10.51
CA PRO A 101 2.84 8.04 -9.23
C PRO A 101 4.36 7.93 -9.07
N THR A 102 4.96 8.93 -8.43
CA THR A 102 6.37 8.88 -8.02
C THR A 102 6.55 7.93 -6.83
N ASP A 103 7.77 7.73 -6.40
CA ASP A 103 8.14 6.98 -5.19
C ASP A 103 7.93 7.76 -3.88
N VAL A 104 7.53 9.02 -3.95
CA VAL A 104 7.08 9.79 -2.78
C VAL A 104 5.56 9.88 -2.79
N TRP A 105 4.93 9.18 -1.87
CA TRP A 105 3.48 9.12 -1.72
C TRP A 105 3.03 10.02 -0.58
N THR A 106 2.20 10.99 -0.90
CA THR A 106 1.58 11.87 0.09
C THR A 106 0.12 11.47 0.23
N LYS A 107 -0.25 10.96 1.37
CA LYS A 107 -1.65 10.80 1.76
C LYS A 107 -1.79 11.30 3.18
N ASN A 108 -2.49 12.40 3.31
CA ASN A 108 -2.79 12.98 4.60
C ASN A 108 -3.89 12.16 5.29
N ASN A 109 -3.63 11.90 6.52
CA ASN A 109 -4.54 11.59 7.60
C ASN A 109 -5.64 10.56 7.34
N HIS A 110 -5.29 9.29 7.47
CA HIS A 110 -6.30 8.25 7.59
C HIS A 110 -6.98 8.28 8.97
N THR A 111 -6.38 8.93 9.99
CA THR A 111 -6.92 8.98 11.36
C THR A 111 -8.22 9.79 11.50
N THR A 112 -8.51 10.67 10.55
CA THR A 112 -9.79 11.39 10.46
C THR A 112 -10.74 10.81 9.42
N SER A 113 -10.33 9.78 8.70
CA SER A 113 -11.16 9.12 7.70
C SER A 113 -12.06 8.05 8.33
N LYS A 114 -13.21 7.75 7.67
CA LYS A 114 -14.10 6.66 8.07
C LYS A 114 -13.43 5.28 8.06
N GLU A 115 -12.30 5.14 7.38
CA GLU A 115 -11.55 3.88 7.33
C GLU A 115 -10.67 3.65 8.56
N TYR A 116 -10.47 4.68 9.41
CA TYR A 116 -9.61 4.56 10.60
C TYR A 116 -10.33 3.82 11.73
N ALA A 117 -9.80 2.66 12.06
CA ALA A 117 -10.40 1.78 13.07
C ALA A 117 -10.08 2.20 14.52
N GLY A 118 -9.00 2.95 14.73
CA GLY A 118 -8.63 3.50 16.04
C GLY A 118 -7.93 2.53 17.00
N TRP A 119 -8.08 1.23 16.82
CA TRP A 119 -7.55 0.21 17.72
C TRP A 119 -6.18 -0.37 17.30
N HIS A 120 -5.77 -0.17 16.07
CA HIS A 120 -4.47 -0.67 15.59
C HIS A 120 -3.48 0.48 15.38
N PRO A 121 -2.32 0.50 16.09
CA PRO A 121 -1.44 1.65 16.16
C PRO A 121 -0.73 1.98 14.85
N THR A 122 -0.58 1.02 13.96
CA THR A 122 0.16 1.17 12.69
C THR A 122 -0.68 0.85 11.46
N GLN A 123 -1.99 1.06 11.55
CA GLN A 123 -2.90 0.88 10.42
C GLN A 123 -2.42 1.64 9.19
N LYS A 124 -2.39 0.98 8.04
CA LYS A 124 -2.07 1.60 6.74
C LYS A 124 -3.36 2.04 6.03
N PRO A 125 -3.32 3.15 5.27
CA PRO A 125 -4.44 3.55 4.42
C PRO A 125 -4.77 2.49 3.37
N ILE A 126 -6.04 2.14 3.24
CA ILE A 126 -6.52 1.15 2.26
C ILE A 126 -6.08 1.53 0.85
N SER A 127 -6.18 2.80 0.49
CA SER A 127 -5.81 3.27 -0.86
C SER A 127 -4.34 3.13 -1.21
N LEU A 128 -3.42 3.08 -0.22
CA LEU A 128 -2.01 2.77 -0.48
C LEU A 128 -1.85 1.28 -0.78
N MET A 129 -2.57 0.42 -0.05
CA MET A 129 -2.59 -1.02 -0.33
C MET A 129 -3.21 -1.32 -1.69
N GLU A 130 -4.32 -0.66 -2.04
CA GLU A 130 -4.93 -0.80 -3.37
C GLU A 130 -3.98 -0.41 -4.50
N ARG A 131 -3.20 0.67 -4.33
CA ARG A 131 -2.19 1.08 -5.31
C ARG A 131 -1.14 -0.01 -5.53
N ILE A 132 -0.60 -0.58 -4.44
CA ILE A 132 0.38 -1.67 -4.49
C ILE A 132 -0.20 -2.89 -5.20
N ILE A 133 -1.39 -3.29 -4.80
CA ILE A 133 -2.08 -4.48 -5.33
C ILE A 133 -2.38 -4.31 -6.82
N LYS A 134 -2.98 -3.20 -7.22
CA LYS A 134 -3.29 -2.92 -8.63
C LYS A 134 -2.04 -2.88 -9.50
N ALA A 135 -0.95 -2.28 -9.01
CA ALA A 135 0.29 -2.16 -9.76
C ALA A 135 0.88 -3.51 -10.18
N HIS A 136 0.76 -4.54 -9.34
CA HIS A 136 1.54 -5.77 -9.51
C HIS A 136 0.73 -7.06 -9.50
N THR A 137 -0.59 -6.96 -9.60
CA THR A 137 -1.50 -8.10 -9.68
C THR A 137 -2.65 -7.82 -10.64
N ASN A 138 -3.31 -8.90 -11.11
CA ASN A 138 -4.54 -8.82 -11.87
C ASN A 138 -5.74 -9.29 -11.01
N PRO A 139 -6.98 -8.94 -11.36
CA PRO A 139 -8.16 -9.50 -10.71
C PRO A 139 -8.09 -11.04 -10.68
N GLY A 140 -8.45 -11.63 -9.53
CA GLY A 140 -8.35 -13.07 -9.30
C GLY A 140 -7.00 -13.54 -8.72
N ASP A 141 -5.94 -12.74 -8.78
CA ASP A 141 -4.65 -13.08 -8.16
C ASP A 141 -4.75 -13.15 -6.63
N VAL A 142 -3.78 -13.85 -6.02
CA VAL A 142 -3.67 -14.00 -4.57
C VAL A 142 -2.72 -12.97 -4.00
N VAL A 143 -3.21 -12.21 -3.03
CA VAL A 143 -2.42 -11.29 -2.18
C VAL A 143 -2.19 -11.95 -0.83
N LEU A 144 -0.93 -12.03 -0.41
CA LEU A 144 -0.53 -12.60 0.88
C LEU A 144 0.02 -11.50 1.79
N ASP A 145 -0.50 -11.43 3.02
CA ASP A 145 0.06 -10.59 4.09
C ASP A 145 0.30 -11.44 5.35
N CYS A 146 1.57 -11.62 5.71
CA CYS A 146 1.95 -12.43 6.86
C CYS A 146 1.86 -11.66 8.20
N PHE A 147 1.51 -10.38 8.18
CA PHE A 147 1.39 -9.48 9.32
C PHE A 147 0.15 -8.60 9.14
N ALA A 148 -1.02 -9.25 9.02
CA ALA A 148 -2.26 -8.64 8.55
C ALA A 148 -2.75 -7.45 9.40
N GLY A 149 -2.47 -7.46 10.71
CA GLY A 149 -2.77 -6.39 11.64
C GLY A 149 -4.22 -5.90 11.54
N SER A 150 -4.40 -4.65 11.13
CA SER A 150 -5.73 -4.04 10.98
C SER A 150 -6.54 -4.54 9.77
N GLY A 151 -6.03 -5.45 8.96
CA GLY A 151 -6.69 -5.97 7.76
C GLY A 151 -6.74 -5.02 6.57
N SER A 152 -5.94 -3.95 6.56
CA SER A 152 -5.95 -3.00 5.43
C SER A 152 -5.60 -3.64 4.09
N THR A 153 -4.65 -4.58 4.07
CA THR A 153 -4.30 -5.36 2.87
C THR A 153 -5.44 -6.27 2.43
N MET A 154 -6.14 -6.90 3.38
CA MET A 154 -7.31 -7.76 3.12
C MET A 154 -8.41 -6.97 2.44
N ILE A 155 -8.79 -5.82 3.02
CA ILE A 155 -9.84 -4.95 2.49
C ILE A 155 -9.46 -4.44 1.09
N ALA A 156 -8.22 -4.03 0.90
CA ALA A 156 -7.73 -3.58 -0.40
C ALA A 156 -7.73 -4.68 -1.46
N ALA A 157 -7.37 -5.92 -1.11
CA ALA A 157 -7.43 -7.06 -2.01
C ALA A 157 -8.87 -7.34 -2.46
N VAL A 158 -9.80 -7.42 -1.52
CA VAL A 158 -11.23 -7.62 -1.83
C VAL A 158 -11.78 -6.47 -2.68
N ASN A 159 -11.52 -5.22 -2.33
CA ASN A 159 -11.96 -4.05 -3.08
C ASN A 159 -11.49 -4.03 -4.54
N THR A 160 -10.37 -4.68 -4.81
CA THR A 160 -9.75 -4.69 -6.13
C THR A 160 -9.97 -6.01 -6.88
N GLY A 161 -10.82 -6.92 -6.35
CA GLY A 161 -11.15 -8.20 -6.98
C GLY A 161 -10.05 -9.25 -6.87
N ARG A 162 -9.19 -9.16 -5.84
CA ARG A 162 -8.13 -10.14 -5.56
C ARG A 162 -8.53 -11.03 -4.39
N THR A 163 -7.96 -12.23 -4.35
CA THR A 163 -8.11 -13.14 -3.21
C THR A 163 -7.08 -12.80 -2.13
N PHE A 164 -7.52 -12.69 -0.89
CA PHE A 164 -6.62 -12.46 0.24
C PHE A 164 -6.29 -13.76 0.97
N LYS A 165 -5.03 -13.89 1.36
CA LYS A 165 -4.56 -14.83 2.36
C LYS A 165 -3.69 -14.08 3.35
N GLY A 166 -3.84 -14.32 4.65
CA GLY A 166 -3.07 -13.60 5.66
C GLY A 166 -2.89 -14.38 6.94
N CYS A 167 -1.93 -13.92 7.73
CA CYS A 167 -1.66 -14.39 9.08
C CYS A 167 -1.57 -13.18 10.00
N GLU A 168 -2.06 -13.34 11.21
CA GLU A 168 -1.91 -12.40 12.32
C GLU A 168 -1.73 -13.23 13.61
N LEU A 169 -0.83 -12.80 14.47
CA LEU A 169 -0.50 -13.52 15.69
C LEU A 169 -1.50 -13.19 16.81
N ASP A 170 -1.98 -11.96 16.85
CA ASP A 170 -2.92 -11.48 17.86
C ASP A 170 -4.36 -11.82 17.45
N GLU A 171 -5.01 -12.72 18.17
CA GLU A 171 -6.38 -13.17 17.91
C GLU A 171 -7.40 -12.02 17.96
N SER A 172 -7.13 -11.01 18.81
CA SER A 172 -7.99 -9.83 18.89
C SER A 172 -7.92 -9.00 17.60
N TYR A 173 -6.74 -8.87 17.03
CA TYR A 173 -6.57 -8.20 15.72
C TYR A 173 -7.19 -9.02 14.59
N VAL A 174 -7.12 -10.34 14.62
CA VAL A 174 -7.81 -11.19 13.64
C VAL A 174 -9.32 -10.91 13.67
N SER A 175 -9.93 -11.00 14.85
CA SER A 175 -11.38 -10.80 15.02
C SER A 175 -11.81 -9.40 14.59
N GLN A 176 -11.11 -8.37 15.05
CA GLN A 176 -11.40 -6.99 14.74
C GLN A 176 -11.20 -6.64 13.25
N SER A 177 -10.20 -7.24 12.59
CA SER A 177 -9.96 -7.02 11.16
C SER A 177 -11.06 -7.63 10.30
N ILE A 178 -11.58 -8.80 10.67
CA ILE A 178 -12.72 -9.45 9.99
C ILE A 178 -13.99 -8.61 10.17
N GLN A 179 -14.27 -8.16 11.38
CA GLN A 179 -15.41 -7.28 11.66
C GLN A 179 -15.32 -5.98 10.84
N ARG A 180 -14.17 -5.32 10.84
CA ARG A 180 -13.91 -4.11 10.04
C ARG A 180 -14.17 -4.32 8.56
N MET A 181 -13.78 -5.46 8.01
CA MET A 181 -14.06 -5.79 6.60
C MET A 181 -15.55 -5.89 6.33
N SER A 182 -16.31 -6.56 7.21
CA SER A 182 -17.76 -6.70 7.10
C SER A 182 -18.46 -5.34 7.13
N GLU A 183 -18.16 -4.50 8.12
CA GLU A 183 -18.73 -3.16 8.27
C GLU A 183 -18.49 -2.26 7.03
N LEU A 184 -17.29 -2.33 6.44
CA LEU A 184 -16.98 -1.58 5.22
C LEU A 184 -17.69 -2.13 3.99
N ALA A 185 -17.92 -3.44 3.90
CA ALA A 185 -18.71 -4.05 2.83
C ALA A 185 -20.19 -3.62 2.91
N ASP A 186 -20.77 -3.68 4.10
CA ASP A 186 -22.16 -3.27 4.35
C ASP A 186 -22.39 -1.78 4.02
N SER A 187 -21.45 -0.92 4.42
CA SER A 187 -21.51 0.51 4.15
C SER A 187 -21.45 0.85 2.65
N LYS A 188 -20.72 0.07 1.87
CA LYS A 188 -20.66 0.21 0.40
C LYS A 188 -21.97 -0.22 -0.25
N SER A 189 -22.48 -1.39 0.13
CA SER A 189 -23.74 -1.90 -0.39
C SER A 189 -24.90 -0.93 -0.14
N ALA A 190 -24.99 -0.34 1.05
CA ALA A 190 -25.98 0.67 1.38
C ALA A 190 -25.83 1.94 0.52
N SER A 191 -24.60 2.39 0.28
CA SER A 191 -24.32 3.59 -0.52
C SER A 191 -24.60 3.40 -2.02
N GLU A 192 -24.41 2.18 -2.54
CA GLU A 192 -24.73 1.81 -3.92
C GLU A 192 -26.24 1.70 -4.15
N GLN A 193 -26.98 1.18 -3.16
CA GLN A 193 -28.44 1.14 -3.22
C GLN A 193 -29.04 2.53 -3.25
N GLN A 194 -28.60 3.45 -2.39
CA GLN A 194 -29.07 4.84 -2.38
C GLN A 194 -28.83 5.59 -3.70
N LYS A 195 -27.77 5.24 -4.45
CA LYS A 195 -27.49 5.84 -5.76
C LYS A 195 -28.35 5.29 -6.89
N LYS A 196 -28.90 4.08 -6.74
CA LYS A 196 -29.80 3.46 -7.72
C LYS A 196 -31.26 3.94 -7.54
N ASP A 197 -31.56 4.42 -6.35
CA ASP A 197 -32.92 4.87 -5.98
C ASP A 197 -33.12 6.40 -6.22
N GLN A 198 -32.09 7.08 -6.74
CA GLN A 198 -32.10 8.50 -7.17
C GLN A 198 -32.02 8.60 -8.69
#